data_6390d019d43308c7ee1ad3e721ff938a
#
_entry.id   6390d019d43308c7ee1ad3e721ff938a
#
_cell.length_a   1.000
_cell.length_b   1.000
_cell.length_c   1.000
_cell.angle_alpha   90.00
_cell.angle_beta   90.00
_cell.angle_gamma   90.00
#
_symmetry.space_group_name_H-M   'P 1'
#
loop_
_entity.id
_entity.type
_entity.pdbx_description
1 polymer ?
#
loop_
_entity_poly.entity_id
_entity_poly.type
_entity_poly.pdbx_seq_one_letter_code
_entity_poly.pdbx_strand_id
1 'polypeptide(L)'
;MTNNKEISRRSFLKLMGAAGVTAVGVASCDGKKDGTNAVEEIPTGQMTYRTNPSTGDKVSLLGFGMMRLPSVGGRSAREGKEEIDQEMVNQMVDYAIAHGVNYFDTSPAYCQGKSEQATGIALSRYPRDKYFIATKLSNFSPATWSREA
;
A
#
# COMPACT_ATOMS: atom_id res chain seq x y z
N MET A 1 32.02 22.31 27.49
CA MET A 1 31.26 22.97 26.42
C MET A 1 31.34 22.10 25.18
N THR A 2 30.40 21.19 24.99
CA THR A 2 30.36 20.25 23.87
C THR A 2 29.53 20.89 22.76
N ASN A 3 30.17 21.23 21.66
CA ASN A 3 29.60 21.87 20.49
C ASN A 3 28.89 20.81 19.63
N ASN A 4 27.59 20.62 19.84
CA ASN A 4 26.75 19.72 19.07
C ASN A 4 26.44 20.41 17.73
N LYS A 5 27.23 20.17 16.68
CA LYS A 5 26.91 20.61 15.32
C LYS A 5 25.79 19.72 14.78
N GLU A 6 24.58 20.25 14.76
CA GLU A 6 23.47 19.62 14.04
C GLU A 6 23.80 19.54 12.54
N ILE A 7 23.87 18.31 12.03
CA ILE A 7 24.07 18.08 10.60
C ILE A 7 22.74 18.29 9.89
N SER A 8 22.66 19.33 9.04
CA SER A 8 21.46 19.58 8.26
C SER A 8 21.22 18.46 7.24
N ARG A 9 19.96 18.18 6.90
CA ARG A 9 19.56 17.18 5.89
C ARG A 9 20.30 17.37 4.56
N ARG A 10 20.57 18.60 4.18
CA ARG A 10 21.31 18.97 2.97
C ARG A 10 22.80 18.62 3.04
N SER A 11 23.41 18.74 4.23
CA SER A 11 24.79 18.35 4.48
C SER A 11 24.96 16.83 4.51
N PHE A 12 23.96 16.10 5.05
CA PHE A 12 23.93 14.65 5.04
C PHE A 12 23.88 14.08 3.61
N LEU A 13 23.02 14.62 2.75
CA LEU A 13 22.92 14.19 1.35
C LEU A 13 24.19 14.48 0.55
N LYS A 14 24.90 15.58 0.84
CA LYS A 14 26.19 15.88 0.20
C LYS A 14 27.30 14.92 0.64
N LEU A 15 27.26 14.46 1.89
CA LEU A 15 28.26 13.52 2.43
C LEU A 15 28.09 12.12 1.83
N MET A 16 26.84 11.68 1.62
CA MET A 16 26.55 10.38 0.99
C MET A 16 26.84 10.36 -0.52
N GLY A 17 26.75 11.52 -1.20
CA GLY A 17 27.09 11.64 -2.62
C GLY A 17 28.57 11.67 -2.96
N ALA A 18 29.46 11.88 -1.96
CA ALA A 18 30.90 12.01 -2.18
C ALA A 18 31.70 10.72 -1.96
N ALA A 19 31.09 9.64 -1.47
CA ALA A 19 31.77 8.40 -1.10
C ALA A 19 31.58 7.23 -2.10
N GLY A 20 31.23 7.50 -3.35
CA GLY A 20 30.91 6.44 -4.31
C GLY A 20 31.40 6.68 -5.73
N VAL A 21 32.67 7.02 -5.96
CA VAL A 21 33.27 6.93 -7.31
C VAL A 21 34.55 6.11 -7.22
N THR A 22 34.41 4.79 -7.21
CA THR A 22 35.46 3.89 -7.71
C THR A 22 35.10 3.55 -9.15
N ALA A 23 36.03 3.93 -10.03
CA ALA A 23 35.96 3.73 -11.47
C ALA A 23 35.66 2.27 -11.85
N VAL A 24 34.57 2.05 -12.59
CA VAL A 24 34.43 0.89 -13.46
C VAL A 24 34.02 1.40 -14.83
N GLY A 25 34.72 0.88 -15.84
CA GLY A 25 34.87 1.34 -17.20
C GLY A 25 33.60 1.79 -17.93
N VAL A 26 33.78 2.84 -18.69
CA VAL A 26 32.86 3.30 -19.74
C VAL A 26 32.74 2.23 -20.84
N ALA A 27 31.71 1.43 -20.81
CA ALA A 27 31.24 0.72 -21.99
C ALA A 27 30.25 1.64 -22.71
N SER A 28 30.60 2.00 -23.92
CA SER A 28 29.81 2.76 -24.88
C SER A 28 28.43 2.12 -25.05
N CYS A 29 27.36 2.82 -24.69
CA CYS A 29 26.00 2.41 -24.98
C CYS A 29 25.64 2.86 -26.39
N ASP A 30 25.78 1.96 -27.33
CA ASP A 30 25.13 2.06 -28.65
C ASP A 30 23.63 1.69 -28.48
N GLY A 31 22.78 2.60 -28.97
CA GLY A 31 21.36 2.57 -28.68
C GLY A 31 20.60 1.41 -29.36
N LYS A 32 19.97 0.59 -28.57
CA LYS A 32 18.74 -0.10 -28.95
C LYS A 32 17.74 0.05 -27.81
N LYS A 33 16.69 0.83 -28.10
CA LYS A 33 15.49 0.89 -27.24
C LYS A 33 14.70 -0.40 -27.45
N ASP A 34 14.99 -1.42 -26.71
CA ASP A 34 14.06 -2.50 -26.46
C ASP A 34 13.36 -2.18 -25.14
N GLY A 35 12.14 -1.63 -25.28
CA GLY A 35 11.26 -1.29 -24.15
C GLY A 35 10.61 -2.53 -23.55
N THR A 36 11.38 -3.41 -22.97
CA THR A 36 10.91 -4.33 -21.96
C THR A 36 11.25 -3.68 -20.61
N ASN A 37 10.30 -2.95 -20.02
CA ASN A 37 10.30 -2.72 -18.60
C ASN A 37 10.24 -4.10 -17.94
N ALA A 38 11.40 -4.71 -17.71
CA ALA A 38 11.50 -5.80 -16.76
C ALA A 38 11.05 -5.20 -15.44
N VAL A 39 9.82 -5.49 -15.03
CA VAL A 39 9.34 -5.22 -13.68
C VAL A 39 10.28 -6.03 -12.79
N GLU A 40 11.17 -5.34 -12.09
CA GLU A 40 12.07 -5.96 -11.13
C GLU A 40 11.18 -6.72 -10.16
N GLU A 41 11.28 -8.03 -10.13
CA GLU A 41 10.44 -8.90 -9.32
C GLU A 41 10.75 -8.62 -7.86
N ILE A 42 9.82 -7.94 -7.17
CA ILE A 42 10.00 -7.59 -5.76
C ILE A 42 10.03 -8.89 -4.96
N PRO A 43 11.08 -9.15 -4.16
CA PRO A 43 11.20 -10.40 -3.43
C PRO A 43 10.01 -10.64 -2.49
N THR A 44 9.40 -11.81 -2.57
CA THR A 44 8.38 -12.26 -1.63
C THR A 44 9.03 -12.67 -0.29
N GLY A 45 8.25 -12.63 0.80
CA GLY A 45 8.70 -13.14 2.11
C GLY A 45 9.56 -12.18 2.94
N GLN A 46 9.71 -10.92 2.53
CA GLN A 46 10.47 -9.90 3.28
C GLN A 46 9.59 -8.97 4.13
N MET A 47 8.30 -9.27 4.26
CA MET A 47 7.39 -8.44 5.05
C MET A 47 7.76 -8.47 6.54
N THR A 48 7.83 -7.29 7.14
CA THR A 48 7.98 -7.13 8.57
C THR A 48 6.61 -7.22 9.26
N TYR A 49 6.51 -8.04 10.30
CA TYR A 49 5.29 -8.19 11.10
C TYR A 49 5.48 -7.64 12.50
N ARG A 50 4.37 -7.23 13.11
CA ARG A 50 4.26 -6.94 14.54
C ARG A 50 3.31 -7.93 15.18
N THR A 51 3.68 -8.45 16.34
CA THR A 51 2.84 -9.37 17.12
C THR A 51 2.07 -8.57 18.14
N ASN A 52 0.75 -8.72 18.16
CA ASN A 52 -0.09 -8.21 19.25
C ASN A 52 0.19 -9.03 20.52
N PRO A 53 0.70 -8.43 21.60
CA PRO A 53 1.06 -9.17 22.79
C PRO A 53 -0.13 -9.80 23.52
N SER A 54 -1.33 -9.27 23.30
CA SER A 54 -2.55 -9.76 23.97
C SER A 54 -3.21 -10.93 23.25
N THR A 55 -3.12 -11.00 21.92
CA THR A 55 -3.80 -12.02 21.10
C THR A 55 -2.83 -12.98 20.41
N GLY A 56 -1.55 -12.63 20.29
CA GLY A 56 -0.57 -13.38 19.53
C GLY A 56 -0.65 -13.16 18.01
N ASP A 57 -1.59 -12.36 17.54
CA ASP A 57 -1.78 -12.09 16.11
C ASP A 57 -0.56 -11.38 15.50
N LYS A 58 -0.13 -11.86 14.34
CA LYS A 58 0.94 -11.24 13.57
C LYS A 58 0.35 -10.40 12.44
N VAL A 59 0.54 -9.08 12.52
CA VAL A 59 0.04 -8.12 11.54
C VAL A 59 1.20 -7.52 10.76
N SER A 60 1.05 -7.45 9.43
CA SER A 60 2.05 -6.83 8.56
C SER A 60 2.23 -5.34 8.90
N LEU A 61 3.49 -4.89 8.91
CA LEU A 61 3.79 -3.49 9.20
C LEU A 61 3.21 -2.56 8.12
N LEU A 62 3.15 -3.03 6.87
CA LEU A 62 2.45 -2.38 5.78
C LEU A 62 1.00 -2.85 5.74
N GLY A 63 0.06 -1.90 5.85
CA GLY A 63 -1.36 -2.13 5.59
C GLY A 63 -1.76 -1.67 4.20
N PHE A 64 -2.79 -2.27 3.64
CA PHE A 64 -3.33 -1.92 2.32
C PHE A 64 -4.61 -1.09 2.47
N GLY A 65 -4.58 0.18 2.03
CA GLY A 65 -5.71 1.10 2.09
C GLY A 65 -6.63 0.98 0.88
N MET A 66 -7.92 0.72 1.11
CA MET A 66 -8.93 0.53 0.07
C MET A 66 -9.71 1.82 -0.28
N MET A 67 -9.16 2.98 0.06
CA MET A 67 -9.83 4.28 -0.15
C MET A 67 -9.82 4.73 -1.62
N ARG A 68 -8.81 4.34 -2.39
CA ARG A 68 -8.56 4.81 -3.76
C ARG A 68 -8.48 3.65 -4.73
N LEU A 69 -9.56 2.88 -4.79
CA LEU A 69 -9.63 1.76 -5.71
C LEU A 69 -9.69 2.24 -7.17
N PRO A 70 -9.13 1.46 -8.10
CA PRO A 70 -9.21 1.76 -9.52
C PRO A 70 -10.65 1.70 -10.01
N SER A 71 -10.96 2.50 -11.02
CA SER A 71 -12.24 2.44 -11.74
C SER A 71 -12.05 1.98 -13.18
N VAL A 72 -13.12 1.48 -13.77
CA VAL A 72 -13.18 1.23 -15.21
C VAL A 72 -12.94 2.54 -15.94
N GLY A 73 -11.85 2.64 -16.70
CA GLY A 73 -11.40 3.88 -17.34
C GLY A 73 -10.14 4.50 -16.72
N GLY A 74 -9.56 3.84 -15.70
CA GLY A 74 -8.21 4.14 -15.18
C GLY A 74 -8.13 5.32 -14.21
N ARG A 75 -9.26 5.88 -13.77
CA ARG A 75 -9.31 6.90 -12.71
C ARG A 75 -9.52 6.27 -11.35
N SER A 76 -9.23 6.99 -10.29
CA SER A 76 -9.59 6.54 -8.94
C SER A 76 -11.10 6.62 -8.73
N ALA A 77 -11.73 5.55 -8.28
CA ALA A 77 -13.17 5.50 -7.95
C ALA A 77 -13.60 6.47 -6.82
N ARG A 78 -12.63 7.20 -6.23
CA ARG A 78 -12.91 8.22 -5.21
C ARG A 78 -13.60 9.46 -5.79
N GLU A 79 -13.25 9.83 -7.02
CA GLU A 79 -13.59 11.16 -7.59
C GLU A 79 -14.71 11.11 -8.60
N GLY A 80 -15.10 9.93 -9.07
CA GLY A 80 -16.08 9.74 -10.14
C GLY A 80 -17.28 8.89 -9.75
N LYS A 81 -18.31 8.97 -10.57
CA LYS A 81 -19.46 8.06 -10.55
C LYS A 81 -19.12 6.71 -11.23
N GLU A 82 -17.85 6.52 -11.55
CA GLU A 82 -17.38 5.38 -12.31
C GLU A 82 -17.46 4.09 -11.48
N GLU A 83 -17.69 2.98 -12.15
CA GLU A 83 -17.69 1.66 -11.53
C GLU A 83 -16.26 1.28 -11.10
N ILE A 84 -16.15 0.59 -9.97
CA ILE A 84 -14.87 0.03 -9.54
C ILE A 84 -14.46 -1.05 -10.55
N ASP A 85 -13.21 -1.02 -10.97
CA ASP A 85 -12.57 -2.11 -11.70
C ASP A 85 -12.26 -3.25 -10.74
N GLN A 86 -13.24 -4.12 -10.53
CA GLN A 86 -13.14 -5.23 -9.58
C GLN A 86 -12.01 -6.20 -9.94
N GLU A 87 -11.75 -6.41 -11.23
CA GLU A 87 -10.67 -7.30 -11.67
C GLU A 87 -9.30 -6.73 -11.27
N MET A 88 -9.09 -5.45 -11.50
CA MET A 88 -7.86 -4.77 -11.06
C MET A 88 -7.73 -4.77 -9.53
N VAL A 89 -8.83 -4.56 -8.78
CA VAL A 89 -8.83 -4.67 -7.32
C VAL A 89 -8.42 -6.07 -6.88
N ASN A 90 -8.94 -7.11 -7.52
CA ASN A 90 -8.58 -8.50 -7.24
C ASN A 90 -7.08 -8.74 -7.44
N GLN A 91 -6.52 -8.28 -8.57
CA GLN A 91 -5.08 -8.41 -8.87
C GLN A 91 -4.22 -7.65 -7.86
N MET A 92 -4.63 -6.44 -7.45
CA MET A 92 -3.92 -5.66 -6.43
C MET A 92 -3.91 -6.38 -5.06
N VAL A 93 -5.03 -6.97 -4.66
CA VAL A 93 -5.14 -7.75 -3.41
C VAL A 93 -4.31 -9.02 -3.50
N ASP A 94 -4.34 -9.72 -4.64
CA ASP A 94 -3.52 -10.91 -4.87
C ASP A 94 -2.03 -10.59 -4.73
N TYR A 95 -1.59 -9.51 -5.37
CA TYR A 95 -0.22 -9.04 -5.26
C TYR A 95 0.16 -8.69 -3.82
N ALA A 96 -0.69 -7.95 -3.11
CA ALA A 96 -0.45 -7.55 -1.73
C ALA A 96 -0.29 -8.77 -0.80
N ILE A 97 -1.20 -9.75 -0.90
CA ILE A 97 -1.16 -10.97 -0.09
C ILE A 97 0.07 -11.82 -0.43
N ALA A 98 0.39 -11.97 -1.72
CA ALA A 98 1.58 -12.70 -2.17
C ALA A 98 2.89 -12.10 -1.61
N HIS A 99 2.90 -10.79 -1.35
CA HIS A 99 4.03 -10.07 -0.76
C HIS A 99 3.93 -9.91 0.77
N GLY A 100 3.01 -10.63 1.41
CA GLY A 100 2.91 -10.73 2.87
C GLY A 100 2.08 -9.66 3.55
N VAL A 101 1.37 -8.81 2.81
CA VAL A 101 0.39 -7.90 3.41
C VAL A 101 -0.80 -8.73 3.89
N ASN A 102 -1.17 -8.55 5.15
CA ASN A 102 -2.32 -9.22 5.74
C ASN A 102 -3.26 -8.27 6.49
N TYR A 103 -3.11 -6.96 6.32
CA TYR A 103 -3.98 -5.95 6.93
C TYR A 103 -4.57 -5.03 5.88
N PHE A 104 -5.90 -4.96 5.82
CA PHE A 104 -6.66 -4.16 4.85
C PHE A 104 -7.56 -3.16 5.58
N ASP A 105 -7.53 -1.89 5.16
CA ASP A 105 -8.32 -0.81 5.74
C ASP A 105 -9.34 -0.28 4.75
N THR A 106 -10.61 -0.32 5.12
CA THR A 106 -11.72 0.21 4.32
C THR A 106 -12.62 1.15 5.13
N SER A 107 -13.72 1.60 4.55
CA SER A 107 -14.73 2.43 5.22
C SER A 107 -16.03 2.44 4.41
N PRO A 108 -17.19 2.54 5.05
CA PRO A 108 -18.46 2.78 4.38
C PRO A 108 -18.49 4.01 3.49
N ALA A 109 -17.66 5.03 3.80
CA ALA A 109 -17.59 6.26 3.01
C ALA A 109 -16.60 6.22 1.83
N TYR A 110 -15.79 5.15 1.71
CA TYR A 110 -14.78 5.06 0.65
C TYR A 110 -15.41 4.70 -0.69
N CYS A 111 -14.85 5.25 -1.78
CA CYS A 111 -15.33 5.01 -3.14
C CYS A 111 -16.86 5.18 -3.27
N GLN A 112 -17.41 6.22 -2.62
CA GLN A 112 -18.85 6.51 -2.63
C GLN A 112 -19.72 5.35 -2.11
N GLY A 113 -19.25 4.65 -1.10
CA GLY A 113 -19.94 3.53 -0.47
C GLY A 113 -19.67 2.15 -1.10
N LYS A 114 -18.84 2.08 -2.14
CA LYS A 114 -18.57 0.83 -2.87
C LYS A 114 -17.33 0.07 -2.38
N SER A 115 -16.48 0.70 -1.56
CA SER A 115 -15.18 0.11 -1.18
C SER A 115 -15.33 -1.15 -0.34
N GLU A 116 -16.26 -1.20 0.61
CA GLU A 116 -16.44 -2.38 1.46
C GLU A 116 -16.87 -3.59 0.64
N GLN A 117 -17.79 -3.40 -0.30
CA GLN A 117 -18.23 -4.47 -1.21
C GLN A 117 -17.07 -4.96 -2.08
N ALA A 118 -16.33 -4.06 -2.71
CA ALA A 118 -15.20 -4.43 -3.56
C ALA A 118 -14.10 -5.13 -2.78
N THR A 119 -13.82 -4.66 -1.57
CA THR A 119 -12.87 -5.30 -0.64
C THR A 119 -13.34 -6.70 -0.25
N GLY A 120 -14.61 -6.85 0.08
CA GLY A 120 -15.22 -8.13 0.44
C GLY A 120 -15.12 -9.14 -0.70
N ILE A 121 -15.44 -8.74 -1.93
CA ILE A 121 -15.32 -9.60 -3.11
C ILE A 121 -13.86 -10.06 -3.30
N ALA A 122 -12.89 -9.16 -3.21
CA ALA A 122 -11.49 -9.50 -3.41
C ALA A 122 -10.97 -10.43 -2.31
N LEU A 123 -11.28 -10.16 -1.04
CA LEU A 123 -10.79 -10.93 0.12
C LEU A 123 -11.52 -12.26 0.31
N SER A 124 -12.78 -12.40 -0.13
CA SER A 124 -13.53 -13.68 -0.03
C SER A 124 -12.87 -14.83 -0.82
N ARG A 125 -11.93 -14.54 -1.68
CA ARG A 125 -11.13 -15.50 -2.44
C ARG A 125 -10.05 -16.17 -1.58
N TYR A 126 -9.84 -15.68 -0.36
CA TYR A 126 -8.84 -16.17 0.59
C TYR A 126 -9.49 -16.71 1.87
N PRO A 127 -8.86 -17.69 2.54
CA PRO A 127 -9.28 -18.11 3.87
C PRO A 127 -9.31 -16.95 4.86
N ARG A 128 -10.34 -16.88 5.69
CA ARG A 128 -10.58 -15.74 6.60
C ARG A 128 -9.44 -15.50 7.60
N ASP A 129 -8.72 -16.53 7.97
CA ASP A 129 -7.58 -16.49 8.89
C ASP A 129 -6.30 -15.90 8.27
N LYS A 130 -6.28 -15.61 6.97
CA LYS A 130 -5.12 -15.07 6.26
C LYS A 130 -5.02 -13.56 6.30
N TYR A 131 -6.07 -12.86 6.74
CA TYR A 131 -6.08 -11.40 6.71
C TYR A 131 -6.87 -10.79 7.85
N PHE A 132 -6.47 -9.58 8.20
CA PHE A 132 -7.21 -8.67 9.07
C PHE A 132 -7.87 -7.59 8.21
N ILE A 133 -9.09 -7.23 8.55
CA ILE A 133 -9.82 -6.15 7.90
C ILE A 133 -10.31 -5.16 8.95
N ALA A 134 -10.03 -3.90 8.73
CA ALA A 134 -10.56 -2.79 9.51
C ALA A 134 -11.53 -1.98 8.65
N THR A 135 -12.67 -1.64 9.23
CA THR A 135 -13.57 -0.65 8.69
C THR A 135 -13.84 0.46 9.70
N LYS A 136 -14.66 1.42 9.37
CA LYS A 136 -14.90 2.60 10.18
C LYS A 136 -16.38 2.74 10.50
N LEU A 137 -16.67 3.32 11.65
CA LEU A 137 -18.04 3.59 12.07
C LEU A 137 -18.70 4.71 11.26
N SER A 138 -18.02 5.44 10.42
CA SER A 138 -18.53 6.49 9.50
C SER A 138 -19.71 7.33 10.05
N ASN A 139 -19.64 7.67 11.33
CA ASN A 139 -20.70 8.32 12.07
C ASN A 139 -20.55 9.84 11.96
N PHE A 140 -20.96 10.40 10.81
CA PHE A 140 -20.75 11.81 10.47
C PHE A 140 -21.90 12.74 10.88
N SER A 141 -23.00 12.19 11.41
CA SER A 141 -24.17 12.96 11.79
C SER A 141 -24.62 12.64 13.21
N PRO A 142 -25.02 13.62 14.03
CA PRO A 142 -25.61 13.38 15.33
C PRO A 142 -26.78 12.40 15.31
N ALA A 143 -27.55 12.37 14.21
CA ALA A 143 -28.67 11.44 14.03
C ALA A 143 -28.25 9.97 13.98
N THR A 144 -26.98 9.69 13.69
CA THR A 144 -26.43 8.33 13.61
C THR A 144 -25.61 7.94 14.85
N TRP A 145 -25.59 8.77 15.90
CA TRP A 145 -24.82 8.52 17.12
C TRP A 145 -25.55 7.66 18.15
N SER A 146 -26.81 7.30 17.89
CA SER A 146 -27.54 6.38 18.74
C SER A 146 -27.25 4.93 18.39
N ARG A 147 -27.45 4.03 19.34
CA ARG A 147 -27.30 2.58 19.16
C ARG A 147 -28.38 1.98 18.26
N GLU A 148 -29.44 2.74 18.02
CA GLU A 148 -30.64 2.36 17.27
C GLU A 148 -30.61 2.84 15.80
N ALA A 149 -29.55 3.55 15.40
CA ALA A 149 -29.36 4.10 14.06
C ALA A 149 -28.63 3.15 13.12
#